data_4b65caeade6ffb8ee9dfabc1ef28a18f
#
_entry.id   4b65caeade6ffb8ee9dfabc1ef28a18f
#
_cell.length_a   1.000
_cell.length_b   1.000
_cell.length_c   1.000
_cell.angle_alpha   90.00
_cell.angle_beta   90.00
_cell.angle_gamma   90.00
#
_symmetry.space_group_name_H-M   'P 1'
#
loop_
_entity.id
_entity.type
_entity.pdbx_description
1 polymer ?
#
loop_
_entity_poly.entity_id
_entity_poly.type
_entity_poly.pdbx_seq_one_letter_code
_entity_poly.pdbx_strand_id
1 'polypeptide(L)'
;MDNQEIQNLFEGTNISHDYMLLSDMQKAIDRIKLAIDQNERILVYGDYDADGVTSTTILVSTLRLLGAQVGWYIPNRFTEGYGPNELAFKNAYDEGISLIITVDNGIQGHHEISTIQELGVDVIVTDHHEIGETLPDAFAIVHPMHPNFEYPFKYLCGAGVAYKLAQGLITVSYTHLRA
;
A
#
# COMPACT_ATOMS: atom_id res chain seq x y z
N MET A 1 11.26 6.45 22.20
CA MET A 1 11.32 7.91 21.87
C MET A 1 12.42 8.52 22.71
N ASP A 2 13.33 9.21 22.09
CA ASP A 2 14.35 9.97 22.81
C ASP A 2 13.81 11.36 23.23
N ASN A 3 14.61 12.10 24.01
CA ASN A 3 14.17 13.42 24.51
C ASN A 3 13.95 14.44 23.38
N GLN A 4 14.66 14.30 22.25
CA GLN A 4 14.50 15.20 21.11
C GLN A 4 13.22 14.91 20.34
N GLU A 5 12.84 13.64 20.19
CA GLU A 5 11.56 13.23 19.58
C GLU A 5 10.36 13.74 20.40
N ILE A 6 10.47 13.66 21.74
CA ILE A 6 9.46 14.20 22.66
C ILE A 6 9.34 15.72 22.50
N GLN A 7 10.46 16.43 22.46
CA GLN A 7 10.47 17.88 22.30
C GLN A 7 9.87 18.32 20.97
N ASN A 8 10.25 17.64 19.87
CA ASN A 8 9.71 17.89 18.53
C ASN A 8 8.17 17.70 18.47
N LEU A 9 7.64 16.70 19.20
CA LEU A 9 6.21 16.46 19.29
C LEU A 9 5.49 17.64 19.97
N PHE A 10 6.06 18.18 21.05
CA PHE A 10 5.45 19.33 21.77
C PHE A 10 5.61 20.66 21.01
N GLU A 11 6.69 20.81 20.26
CA GLU A 11 6.94 22.03 19.46
C GLU A 11 6.21 22.02 18.11
N GLY A 12 5.54 20.91 17.76
CA GLY A 12 4.80 20.76 16.50
C GLY A 12 5.71 20.76 15.27
N THR A 13 6.99 20.45 15.44
CA THR A 13 7.92 20.29 14.32
C THR A 13 7.62 18.97 13.62
N ASN A 14 6.82 19.04 12.56
CA ASN A 14 6.51 17.88 11.73
C ASN A 14 7.74 17.49 10.92
N ILE A 15 8.49 16.51 11.40
CA ILE A 15 9.53 15.86 10.61
C ILE A 15 8.82 14.87 9.68
N SER A 16 8.58 15.28 8.45
CA SER A 16 8.10 14.39 7.40
C SER A 16 9.30 13.82 6.66
N HIS A 17 9.64 12.55 6.92
CA HIS A 17 10.69 11.87 6.18
C HIS A 17 10.30 11.66 4.72
N ASP A 18 11.30 11.63 3.84
CA ASP A 18 11.07 11.39 2.42
C ASP A 18 10.41 10.03 2.18
N TYR A 19 9.34 10.02 1.40
CA TYR A 19 8.61 8.80 1.03
C TYR A 19 9.47 7.82 0.23
N MET A 20 10.45 8.32 -0.52
CA MET A 20 11.36 7.50 -1.32
C MET A 20 12.28 6.61 -0.49
N LEU A 21 12.40 6.85 0.81
CA LEU A 21 13.16 6.00 1.72
C LEU A 21 12.42 4.71 2.10
N LEU A 22 11.10 4.62 1.86
CA LEU A 22 10.36 3.36 2.06
C LEU A 22 10.76 2.33 1.00
N SER A 23 10.75 1.07 1.42
CA SER A 23 11.04 -0.07 0.53
C SER A 23 10.17 -0.06 -0.72
N ASP A 24 10.72 -0.47 -1.84
CA ASP A 24 10.05 -0.63 -3.13
C ASP A 24 9.16 0.55 -3.58
N MET A 25 9.28 1.72 -2.96
CA MET A 25 8.40 2.87 -3.23
C MET A 25 8.42 3.26 -4.71
N GLN A 26 9.61 3.37 -5.32
CA GLN A 26 9.70 3.71 -6.74
C GLN A 26 9.06 2.62 -7.62
N LYS A 27 9.31 1.35 -7.31
CA LYS A 27 8.74 0.20 -8.03
C LYS A 27 7.21 0.19 -7.96
N ALA A 28 6.66 0.48 -6.78
CA ALA A 28 5.22 0.59 -6.56
C ALA A 28 4.61 1.77 -7.37
N ILE A 29 5.23 2.95 -7.31
CA ILE A 29 4.79 4.12 -8.06
C ILE A 29 4.79 3.85 -9.57
N ASP A 30 5.88 3.28 -10.10
CA ASP A 30 6.00 3.01 -11.53
C ASP A 30 4.95 2.00 -12.01
N ARG A 31 4.68 0.94 -11.23
CA ARG A 31 3.64 -0.05 -11.56
C ARG A 31 2.23 0.55 -11.53
N ILE A 32 1.93 1.38 -10.53
CA ILE A 32 0.63 2.05 -10.43
C ILE A 32 0.44 3.04 -11.59
N LYS A 33 1.47 3.81 -11.93
CA LYS A 33 1.41 4.70 -13.10
C LYS A 33 1.16 3.92 -14.39
N LEU A 34 1.88 2.81 -14.60
CA LEU A 34 1.66 1.96 -15.75
C LEU A 34 0.20 1.49 -15.83
N ALA A 35 -0.37 1.08 -14.70
CA ALA A 35 -1.78 0.67 -14.63
C ALA A 35 -2.74 1.81 -15.02
N ILE A 36 -2.47 3.04 -14.54
CA ILE A 36 -3.26 4.21 -14.90
C ILE A 36 -3.15 4.51 -16.41
N ASP A 37 -1.92 4.55 -16.92
CA ASP A 37 -1.63 4.88 -18.33
C ASP A 37 -2.22 3.84 -19.31
N GLN A 38 -2.27 2.56 -18.90
CA GLN A 38 -2.86 1.46 -19.67
C GLN A 38 -4.35 1.25 -19.39
N ASN A 39 -4.93 2.08 -18.51
CA ASN A 39 -6.34 1.98 -18.11
C ASN A 39 -6.70 0.61 -17.50
N GLU A 40 -5.75 0.02 -16.76
CA GLU A 40 -5.94 -1.23 -16.03
C GLU A 40 -6.88 -1.04 -14.83
N ARG A 41 -7.58 -2.12 -14.47
CA ARG A 41 -8.45 -2.13 -13.29
C ARG A 41 -7.63 -2.43 -12.03
N ILE A 42 -7.70 -1.55 -11.06
CA ILE A 42 -6.99 -1.62 -9.78
C ILE A 42 -7.96 -1.95 -8.65
N LEU A 43 -7.58 -2.85 -7.75
CA LEU A 43 -8.28 -3.10 -6.49
C LEU A 43 -7.42 -2.64 -5.32
N VAL A 44 -7.95 -1.78 -4.46
CA VAL A 44 -7.38 -1.50 -3.14
C VAL A 44 -8.03 -2.45 -2.14
N TYR A 45 -7.24 -3.35 -1.58
CA TYR A 45 -7.69 -4.33 -0.58
C TYR A 45 -7.30 -3.85 0.81
N GLY A 46 -8.26 -3.41 1.60
CA GLY A 46 -8.05 -2.82 2.91
C GLY A 46 -8.27 -3.77 4.09
N ASP A 47 -8.26 -3.21 5.28
CA ASP A 47 -8.69 -3.86 6.51
C ASP A 47 -9.92 -3.17 7.11
N TYR A 48 -10.59 -3.87 8.02
CA TYR A 48 -11.90 -3.49 8.58
C TYR A 48 -11.81 -2.55 9.79
N ASP A 49 -10.63 -2.29 10.34
CA ASP A 49 -10.45 -1.38 11.46
C ASP A 49 -10.29 0.09 11.02
N ALA A 50 -10.07 0.99 11.98
CA ALA A 50 -9.96 2.42 11.69
C ALA A 50 -8.73 2.76 10.82
N ASP A 51 -7.62 2.06 11.01
CA ASP A 51 -6.39 2.28 10.24
C ASP A 51 -6.58 1.77 8.79
N GLY A 52 -7.13 0.57 8.61
CA GLY A 52 -7.42 -0.01 7.30
C GLY A 52 -8.45 0.79 6.49
N VAL A 53 -9.54 1.24 7.12
CA VAL A 53 -10.56 2.08 6.46
C VAL A 53 -9.95 3.43 6.05
N THR A 54 -9.12 4.02 6.91
CA THR A 54 -8.45 5.31 6.62
C THR A 54 -7.43 5.13 5.49
N SER A 55 -6.60 4.09 5.55
CA SER A 55 -5.63 3.72 4.51
C SER A 55 -6.29 3.53 3.15
N THR A 56 -7.38 2.76 3.13
CA THR A 56 -8.19 2.53 1.92
C THR A 56 -8.73 3.85 1.36
N THR A 57 -9.28 4.71 2.22
CA THR A 57 -9.84 6.00 1.81
C THR A 57 -8.77 6.91 1.19
N ILE A 58 -7.59 7.00 1.81
CA ILE A 58 -6.47 7.80 1.29
C ILE A 58 -6.07 7.33 -0.10
N LEU A 59 -5.81 6.03 -0.26
CA LEU A 59 -5.28 5.51 -1.51
C LEU A 59 -6.32 5.53 -2.64
N VAL A 60 -7.56 5.09 -2.37
CA VAL A 60 -8.65 5.12 -3.36
C VAL A 60 -8.94 6.54 -3.83
N SER A 61 -8.98 7.52 -2.91
CA SER A 61 -9.22 8.93 -3.26
C SER A 61 -8.09 9.47 -4.13
N THR A 62 -6.85 9.14 -3.80
CA THR A 62 -5.67 9.54 -4.59
C THR A 62 -5.70 8.93 -5.98
N LEU A 63 -5.94 7.63 -6.09
CA LEU A 63 -6.00 6.94 -7.39
C LEU A 63 -7.13 7.47 -8.28
N ARG A 64 -8.30 7.76 -7.70
CA ARG A 64 -9.42 8.40 -8.43
C ARG A 64 -9.05 9.80 -8.92
N LEU A 65 -8.38 10.60 -8.08
CA LEU A 65 -7.89 11.93 -8.47
C LEU A 65 -6.93 11.86 -9.67
N LEU A 66 -6.13 10.78 -9.75
CA LEU A 66 -5.19 10.54 -10.84
C LEU A 66 -5.82 9.86 -12.07
N GLY A 67 -7.14 9.62 -12.06
CA GLY A 67 -7.88 9.05 -13.18
C GLY A 67 -7.84 7.54 -13.28
N ALA A 68 -7.42 6.82 -12.23
CA ALA A 68 -7.37 5.36 -12.22
C ALA A 68 -8.77 4.72 -12.24
N GLN A 69 -8.90 3.58 -12.89
CA GLN A 69 -10.05 2.67 -12.74
C GLN A 69 -9.87 1.85 -11.46
N VAL A 70 -10.30 2.39 -10.33
CA VAL A 70 -10.07 1.78 -9.01
C VAL A 70 -11.36 1.43 -8.29
N GLY A 71 -11.42 0.19 -7.83
CA GLY A 71 -12.35 -0.33 -6.83
C GLY A 71 -11.67 -0.51 -5.47
N TRP A 72 -12.46 -0.87 -4.49
CA TRP A 72 -11.96 -1.20 -3.15
C TRP A 72 -12.70 -2.39 -2.57
N TYR A 73 -12.04 -3.12 -1.67
CA TYR A 73 -12.62 -4.22 -0.91
C TYR A 73 -12.13 -4.16 0.53
N ILE A 74 -13.04 -4.32 1.48
CA ILE A 74 -12.74 -4.46 2.90
C ILE A 74 -13.35 -5.78 3.37
N PRO A 75 -12.53 -6.74 3.87
CA PRO A 75 -13.03 -8.03 4.29
C PRO A 75 -13.97 -7.91 5.49
N ASN A 76 -14.92 -8.81 5.57
CA ASN A 76 -15.82 -8.88 6.71
C ASN A 76 -15.13 -9.57 7.89
N ARG A 77 -14.95 -8.84 8.99
CA ARG A 77 -14.28 -9.33 10.21
C ARG A 77 -14.79 -10.67 10.72
N PHE A 78 -16.09 -10.92 10.59
CA PHE A 78 -16.74 -12.09 11.20
C PHE A 78 -16.73 -13.32 10.29
N THR A 79 -16.64 -13.14 8.99
CA THR A 79 -16.78 -14.25 8.03
C THR A 79 -15.50 -14.54 7.25
N GLU A 80 -14.60 -13.56 7.11
CA GLU A 80 -13.40 -13.66 6.27
C GLU A 80 -12.10 -13.56 7.07
N GLY A 81 -12.14 -12.93 8.26
CA GLY A 81 -10.96 -12.75 9.10
C GLY A 81 -10.09 -11.57 8.66
N TYR A 82 -8.84 -11.57 9.13
CA TYR A 82 -7.84 -10.55 8.87
C TYR A 82 -6.92 -10.96 7.70
N GLY A 83 -6.52 -9.97 6.91
CA GLY A 83 -5.52 -10.13 5.85
C GLY A 83 -6.09 -10.57 4.50
N PRO A 84 -5.21 -10.86 3.54
CA PRO A 84 -5.59 -11.33 2.22
C PRO A 84 -6.48 -12.57 2.26
N ASN A 85 -7.45 -12.64 1.36
CA ASN A 85 -8.41 -13.73 1.26
C ASN A 85 -8.39 -14.29 -0.16
N GLU A 86 -8.12 -15.59 -0.29
CA GLU A 86 -7.99 -16.27 -1.59
C GLU A 86 -9.25 -16.11 -2.46
N LEU A 87 -10.43 -16.27 -1.85
CA LEU A 87 -11.70 -16.13 -2.58
C LEU A 87 -11.91 -14.70 -3.09
N ALA A 88 -11.59 -13.70 -2.25
CA ALA A 88 -11.72 -12.30 -2.65
C ALA A 88 -10.72 -11.95 -3.78
N PHE A 89 -9.50 -12.45 -3.72
CA PHE A 89 -8.50 -12.26 -4.77
C PHE A 89 -8.91 -12.97 -6.07
N LYS A 90 -9.43 -14.18 -5.96
CA LYS A 90 -9.96 -14.90 -7.13
C LYS A 90 -11.14 -14.17 -7.77
N ASN A 91 -12.07 -13.67 -6.98
CA ASN A 91 -13.20 -12.87 -7.50
C ASN A 91 -12.69 -11.60 -8.20
N ALA A 92 -11.68 -10.94 -7.65
CA ALA A 92 -11.04 -9.79 -8.28
C ALA A 92 -10.43 -10.14 -9.65
N TYR A 93 -9.73 -11.28 -9.75
CA TYR A 93 -9.22 -11.78 -11.02
C TYR A 93 -10.35 -12.04 -12.03
N ASP A 94 -11.40 -12.74 -11.61
CA ASP A 94 -12.56 -13.05 -12.45
C ASP A 94 -13.29 -11.78 -12.94
N GLU A 95 -13.20 -10.67 -12.17
CA GLU A 95 -13.68 -9.34 -12.56
C GLU A 95 -12.71 -8.56 -13.47
N GLY A 96 -11.54 -9.11 -13.80
CA GLY A 96 -10.53 -8.49 -14.65
C GLY A 96 -9.66 -7.43 -13.96
N ILE A 97 -9.47 -7.54 -12.65
CA ILE A 97 -8.46 -6.77 -11.92
C ILE A 97 -7.09 -7.29 -12.32
N SER A 98 -6.16 -6.42 -12.66
CA SER A 98 -4.77 -6.73 -13.02
C SER A 98 -3.74 -6.26 -11.99
N LEU A 99 -4.15 -5.37 -11.07
CA LEU A 99 -3.31 -4.89 -9.98
C LEU A 99 -4.11 -4.85 -8.69
N ILE A 100 -3.61 -5.53 -7.65
CA ILE A 100 -4.13 -5.45 -6.28
C ILE A 100 -3.12 -4.65 -5.44
N ILE A 101 -3.60 -3.69 -4.66
CA ILE A 101 -2.78 -2.96 -3.69
C ILE A 101 -3.39 -3.22 -2.32
N THR A 102 -2.69 -3.98 -1.47
CA THR A 102 -3.13 -4.15 -0.08
C THR A 102 -2.75 -2.92 0.73
N VAL A 103 -3.60 -2.50 1.65
CA VAL A 103 -3.33 -1.40 2.58
C VAL A 103 -3.64 -1.84 4.01
N ASP A 104 -2.69 -1.64 4.91
CA ASP A 104 -2.78 -2.03 6.32
C ASP A 104 -2.92 -3.55 6.53
N ASN A 105 -2.48 -4.32 5.56
CA ASN A 105 -2.40 -5.77 5.61
C ASN A 105 -1.53 -6.31 4.47
N GLY A 106 -1.33 -7.62 4.44
CA GLY A 106 -0.72 -8.31 3.31
C GLY A 106 0.69 -8.84 3.59
N ILE A 107 1.41 -8.31 4.60
CA ILE A 107 2.80 -8.76 4.86
C ILE A 107 2.88 -10.25 5.26
N GLN A 108 1.80 -10.85 5.72
CA GLN A 108 1.69 -12.26 6.06
C GLN A 108 0.92 -13.09 5.00
N GLY A 109 0.46 -12.48 3.92
CA GLY A 109 -0.37 -13.10 2.88
C GLY A 109 0.42 -13.89 1.83
N HIS A 110 1.36 -14.72 2.26
CA HIS A 110 2.29 -15.43 1.36
C HIS A 110 1.59 -16.28 0.31
N HIS A 111 0.63 -17.12 0.75
CA HIS A 111 -0.06 -18.05 -0.12
C HIS A 111 -1.01 -17.32 -1.10
N GLU A 112 -1.81 -16.43 -0.58
CA GLU A 112 -2.80 -15.68 -1.36
C GLU A 112 -2.14 -14.82 -2.43
N ILE A 113 -1.04 -14.15 -2.07
CA ILE A 113 -0.26 -13.30 -2.98
C ILE A 113 0.41 -14.13 -4.06
N SER A 114 1.09 -15.23 -3.70
CA SER A 114 1.72 -16.12 -4.68
C SER A 114 0.69 -16.68 -5.64
N THR A 115 -0.43 -17.20 -5.14
CA THR A 115 -1.49 -17.81 -5.96
C THR A 115 -2.07 -16.84 -6.97
N ILE A 116 -2.34 -15.60 -6.57
CA ILE A 116 -2.93 -14.63 -7.50
C ILE A 116 -1.93 -14.09 -8.52
N GLN A 117 -0.65 -13.97 -8.15
CA GLN A 117 0.40 -13.58 -9.09
C GLN A 117 0.68 -14.65 -10.15
N GLU A 118 0.52 -15.94 -9.84
CA GLU A 118 0.57 -17.02 -10.83
C GLU A 118 -0.50 -16.88 -11.92
N LEU A 119 -1.62 -16.21 -11.62
CA LEU A 119 -2.68 -15.88 -12.59
C LEU A 119 -2.40 -14.59 -13.38
N GLY A 120 -1.28 -13.91 -13.13
CA GLY A 120 -0.87 -12.70 -13.83
C GLY A 120 -1.39 -11.39 -13.23
N VAL A 121 -1.88 -11.40 -11.99
CA VAL A 121 -2.27 -10.19 -11.25
C VAL A 121 -1.10 -9.75 -10.38
N ASP A 122 -0.58 -8.55 -10.58
CA ASP A 122 0.45 -8.01 -9.70
C ASP A 122 -0.11 -7.59 -8.34
N VAL A 123 0.67 -7.83 -7.29
CA VAL A 123 0.30 -7.43 -5.92
C VAL A 123 1.34 -6.47 -5.35
N ILE A 124 0.91 -5.29 -4.94
CA ILE A 124 1.69 -4.34 -4.15
C ILE A 124 1.21 -4.41 -2.71
N VAL A 125 2.10 -4.78 -1.80
CA VAL A 125 1.81 -4.78 -0.36
C VAL A 125 2.18 -3.43 0.22
N THR A 126 1.23 -2.75 0.90
CA THR A 126 1.52 -1.62 1.79
C THR A 126 1.07 -1.94 3.19
N ASP A 127 2.02 -2.13 4.10
CA ASP A 127 1.74 -2.63 5.43
C ASP A 127 2.73 -2.06 6.45
N HIS A 128 2.44 -2.22 7.73
CA HIS A 128 3.28 -1.79 8.84
C HIS A 128 3.35 -2.84 9.98
N HIS A 129 2.62 -3.94 9.82
CA HIS A 129 2.58 -5.02 10.81
C HIS A 129 3.91 -5.76 10.89
N GLU A 130 4.06 -6.56 11.94
CA GLU A 130 5.27 -7.32 12.18
C GLU A 130 5.58 -8.28 11.03
N ILE A 131 6.81 -8.20 10.52
CA ILE A 131 7.29 -9.07 9.45
C ILE A 131 7.64 -10.43 10.06
N GLY A 132 7.13 -11.51 9.46
CA GLY A 132 7.45 -12.87 9.84
C GLY A 132 8.90 -13.27 9.48
N GLU A 133 9.17 -14.58 9.46
CA GLU A 133 10.49 -15.10 9.08
C GLU A 133 10.88 -14.77 7.64
N THR A 134 9.91 -14.65 6.76
CA THR A 134 10.09 -14.35 5.33
C THR A 134 9.12 -13.27 4.88
N LEU A 135 9.43 -12.62 3.77
CA LEU A 135 8.54 -11.70 3.07
C LEU A 135 7.68 -12.45 2.05
N PRO A 136 6.43 -12.03 1.79
CA PRO A 136 5.64 -12.58 0.69
C PRO A 136 6.30 -12.25 -0.66
N ASP A 137 6.13 -13.12 -1.66
CA ASP A 137 6.63 -12.91 -3.02
C ASP A 137 5.71 -11.94 -3.78
N ALA A 138 5.58 -10.71 -3.29
CA ALA A 138 4.79 -9.67 -3.90
C ALA A 138 5.58 -8.92 -4.98
N PHE A 139 4.87 -8.33 -5.95
CA PHE A 139 5.51 -7.45 -6.95
C PHE A 139 6.32 -6.33 -6.28
N ALA A 140 5.77 -5.66 -5.26
CA ALA A 140 6.47 -4.66 -4.46
C ALA A 140 5.96 -4.69 -3.02
N ILE A 141 6.84 -4.34 -2.05
CA ILE A 141 6.52 -4.28 -0.63
C ILE A 141 6.94 -2.91 -0.09
N VAL A 142 5.96 -2.05 0.19
CA VAL A 142 6.18 -0.74 0.82
C VAL A 142 5.94 -0.88 2.32
N HIS A 143 7.04 -0.90 3.09
CA HIS A 143 6.98 -1.21 4.51
C HIS A 143 8.08 -0.49 5.31
N PRO A 144 7.76 0.19 6.45
CA PRO A 144 8.74 0.98 7.20
C PRO A 144 9.80 0.13 7.93
N MET A 145 9.52 -1.16 8.16
CA MET A 145 10.44 -2.09 8.82
C MET A 145 11.03 -3.14 7.86
N HIS A 146 10.99 -2.90 6.55
CA HIS A 146 11.55 -3.84 5.57
C HIS A 146 13.05 -4.10 5.85
N PRO A 147 13.51 -5.39 5.92
CA PRO A 147 14.84 -5.73 6.40
C PRO A 147 15.99 -5.18 5.55
N ASN A 148 15.76 -4.93 4.28
CA ASN A 148 16.79 -4.45 3.35
C ASN A 148 16.75 -2.92 3.12
N PHE A 149 15.91 -2.17 3.87
CA PHE A 149 15.77 -0.73 3.74
C PHE A 149 15.78 -0.07 5.11
N GLU A 150 16.27 1.17 5.16
CA GLU A 150 16.27 1.96 6.39
C GLU A 150 15.34 3.15 6.25
N TYR A 151 14.13 3.03 6.81
CA TYR A 151 13.23 4.15 6.98
C TYR A 151 13.38 4.74 8.39
N PRO A 152 13.56 6.06 8.53
CA PRO A 152 13.91 6.65 9.84
C PRO A 152 12.83 6.51 10.91
N PHE A 153 11.55 6.39 10.52
CA PHE A 153 10.44 6.25 11.45
C PHE A 153 9.68 4.93 11.23
N LYS A 154 10.06 3.91 11.98
CA LYS A 154 9.56 2.54 11.84
C LYS A 154 8.12 2.33 12.34
N TYR A 155 7.55 3.32 13.02
CA TYR A 155 6.22 3.24 13.68
C TYR A 155 5.12 3.94 12.88
N LEU A 156 5.25 4.05 11.57
CA LEU A 156 4.13 4.46 10.73
C LEU A 156 2.99 3.46 10.90
N CYS A 157 1.76 3.97 11.06
CA CYS A 157 0.55 3.16 10.93
C CYS A 157 0.22 2.91 9.45
N GLY A 158 -0.73 2.04 9.15
CA GLY A 158 -1.15 1.74 7.77
C GLY A 158 -1.56 2.98 6.99
N ALA A 159 -2.32 3.89 7.62
CA ALA A 159 -2.69 5.17 7.01
C ALA A 159 -1.47 6.05 6.71
N GLY A 160 -0.42 5.99 7.55
CA GLY A 160 0.84 6.68 7.31
C GLY A 160 1.59 6.12 6.10
N VAL A 161 1.63 4.81 5.92
CA VAL A 161 2.22 4.16 4.74
C VAL A 161 1.44 4.50 3.47
N ALA A 162 0.11 4.38 3.51
CA ALA A 162 -0.77 4.74 2.40
C ALA A 162 -0.62 6.23 2.02
N TYR A 163 -0.49 7.13 2.99
CA TYR A 163 -0.23 8.55 2.75
C TYR A 163 1.11 8.79 2.05
N LYS A 164 2.17 8.08 2.44
CA LYS A 164 3.49 8.17 1.79
C LYS A 164 3.45 7.71 0.34
N LEU A 165 2.75 6.63 0.05
CA LEU A 165 2.54 6.18 -1.34
C LEU A 165 1.72 7.21 -2.13
N ALA A 166 0.64 7.74 -1.56
CA ALA A 166 -0.17 8.80 -2.16
C ALA A 166 0.66 10.06 -2.46
N GLN A 167 1.54 10.48 -1.53
CA GLN A 167 2.45 11.60 -1.72
C GLN A 167 3.37 11.37 -2.92
N GLY A 168 3.95 10.17 -3.06
CA GLY A 168 4.79 9.80 -4.19
C GLY A 168 4.04 9.85 -5.52
N LEU A 169 2.87 9.24 -5.58
CA LEU A 169 2.01 9.24 -6.77
C LEU A 169 1.63 10.65 -7.23
N ILE A 170 1.22 11.52 -6.30
CA ILE A 170 0.87 12.91 -6.60
C ILE A 170 2.10 13.68 -7.10
N THR A 171 3.24 13.58 -6.41
CA THR A 171 4.46 14.31 -6.76
C THR A 171 4.93 13.97 -8.17
N VAL A 172 4.96 12.69 -8.52
CA VAL A 172 5.40 12.25 -9.86
C VAL A 172 4.40 12.65 -10.95
N SER A 173 3.09 12.59 -10.67
CA SER A 173 2.06 12.97 -11.65
C SER A 173 2.06 14.47 -11.94
N TYR A 174 2.29 15.33 -10.94
CA TYR A 174 2.38 16.78 -11.17
C TYR A 174 3.64 17.22 -11.92
N THR A 175 4.74 16.46 -11.85
CA THR A 175 5.95 16.77 -12.62
C THR A 175 5.76 16.54 -14.12
N HIS A 176 4.92 15.61 -14.53
CA HIS A 176 4.58 15.34 -15.93
C HIS A 176 3.60 16.36 -16.54
N LEU A 177 2.78 17.02 -15.72
CA LEU A 177 1.85 18.06 -16.20
C LEU A 177 2.53 19.42 -16.46
N ARG A 178 3.81 19.58 -16.10
CA ARG A 178 4.61 20.80 -16.29
C ARG A 178 5.69 20.69 -17.37
N ALA A 179 5.83 19.54 -18.00
CA ALA A 179 6.74 19.29 -19.12
C ALA A 179 5.98 19.24 -20.44
#